data_e895625f50f8e861d63925d4b191c52e
#
_entry.id   e895625f50f8e861d63925d4b191c52e
#
_cell.length_a   1.000
_cell.length_b   1.000
_cell.length_c   1.000
_cell.angle_alpha   90.00
_cell.angle_beta   90.00
_cell.angle_gamma   90.00
#
_symmetry.space_group_name_H-M   'P 1'
#
loop_
_entity.id
_entity.type
_entity.pdbx_description
1 polymer ?
#
loop_
_entity_poly.entity_id
_entity_poly.type
_entity_poly.pdbx_seq_one_letter_code
_entity_poly.pdbx_strand_id
1 'polypeptide(L)'
;MDFERYTERARAAVQSAQTSALAGGHPQLTPEHLIKAMFNDRDKLALNLIRAAGGDPELAQQNIDKLLAAQPKSTGGSQPGLSQDLARLFQLAEEDAKKAGDDYVTTERLLLSATKIKGKAADALNAAGATTNALVKAIAELRQGRTADTATSEEKYEALKKYSRDLTEAAREGKLDPVIGRDEEIRRCIQVLSRRTKNNPVLIGEPGVGKTAIAEGLALRIVNGD
;
A
#
# COMPACT_ATOMS: atom_id res chain seq x y z
N MET A 1 19.50 -15.60 3.43
CA MET A 1 18.55 -14.46 3.43
C MET A 1 19.22 -13.31 4.13
N ASP A 2 19.35 -12.22 3.44
CA ASP A 2 19.89 -10.99 4.00
C ASP A 2 18.73 -10.00 4.23
N PHE A 3 18.21 -9.99 5.45
CA PHE A 3 17.09 -9.12 5.81
C PHE A 3 17.48 -7.63 5.85
N GLU A 4 18.75 -7.27 5.76
CA GLU A 4 19.16 -5.87 5.62
C GLU A 4 18.71 -5.28 4.29
N ARG A 5 18.51 -6.13 3.28
CA ARG A 5 17.97 -5.75 1.96
C ARG A 5 16.44 -5.70 1.90
N TYR A 6 15.75 -5.77 3.01
CA TYR A 6 14.30 -5.62 3.08
C TYR A 6 13.95 -4.23 3.62
N THR A 7 12.87 -3.64 3.14
CA THR A 7 12.37 -2.38 3.70
C THR A 7 12.02 -2.54 5.18
N GLU A 8 11.95 -1.44 5.92
CA GLU A 8 11.57 -1.47 7.34
C GLU A 8 10.20 -2.12 7.53
N ARG A 9 9.25 -1.83 6.65
CA ARG A 9 7.91 -2.42 6.66
C ARG A 9 7.95 -3.91 6.37
N ALA A 10 8.69 -4.36 5.36
CA ALA A 10 8.84 -5.77 5.03
C ALA A 10 9.50 -6.54 6.19
N ARG A 11 10.53 -5.98 6.83
CA ARG A 11 11.16 -6.56 8.02
C ARG A 11 10.19 -6.68 9.19
N ALA A 12 9.42 -5.61 9.46
CA ALA A 12 8.41 -5.63 10.51
C ALA A 12 7.33 -6.70 10.26
N ALA A 13 6.91 -6.88 9.01
CA ALA A 13 5.97 -7.95 8.64
C ALA A 13 6.55 -9.35 8.92
N VAL A 14 7.82 -9.60 8.59
CA VAL A 14 8.49 -10.89 8.89
C VAL A 14 8.59 -11.12 10.39
N GLN A 15 8.99 -10.11 11.17
CA GLN A 15 9.07 -10.22 12.64
C GLN A 15 7.69 -10.46 13.27
N SER A 16 6.66 -9.76 12.80
CA SER A 16 5.27 -9.96 13.25
C SER A 16 4.77 -11.35 12.92
N ALA A 17 5.08 -11.87 11.73
CA ALA A 17 4.75 -13.23 11.33
C ALA A 17 5.40 -14.28 12.25
N GLN A 18 6.68 -14.09 12.59
CA GLN A 18 7.42 -14.98 13.49
C GLN A 18 6.82 -14.97 14.89
N THR A 19 6.52 -13.79 15.42
CA THR A 19 5.87 -13.63 16.72
C THR A 19 4.49 -14.31 16.74
N SER A 20 3.71 -14.13 15.65
CA SER A 20 2.38 -14.75 15.53
C SER A 20 2.45 -16.28 15.47
N ALA A 21 3.42 -16.84 14.73
CA ALA A 21 3.62 -18.29 14.65
C ALA A 21 4.00 -18.86 16.02
N LEU A 22 4.89 -18.19 16.75
CA LEU A 22 5.28 -18.59 18.10
C LEU A 22 4.09 -18.53 19.07
N ALA A 23 3.36 -17.42 19.08
CA ALA A 23 2.19 -17.22 19.94
C ALA A 23 1.06 -18.22 19.63
N GLY A 24 0.90 -18.60 18.35
CA GLY A 24 -0.04 -19.61 17.90
C GLY A 24 0.36 -21.05 18.23
N GLY A 25 1.60 -21.28 18.71
CA GLY A 25 2.16 -22.59 18.95
C GLY A 25 2.41 -23.38 17.66
N HIS A 26 2.62 -22.71 16.53
CA HIS A 26 2.84 -23.34 15.24
C HIS A 26 4.31 -23.76 15.10
N PRO A 27 4.61 -25.02 14.71
CA PRO A 27 5.99 -25.52 14.61
C PRO A 27 6.75 -24.92 13.41
N GLN A 28 6.04 -24.32 12.47
CA GLN A 28 6.62 -23.71 11.28
C GLN A 28 6.09 -22.31 11.02
N LEU A 29 6.98 -21.42 10.58
CA LEU A 29 6.65 -20.13 9.99
C LEU A 29 6.34 -20.35 8.52
N THR A 30 5.11 -20.06 8.11
CA THR A 30 4.57 -20.34 6.77
C THR A 30 4.17 -19.07 6.03
N PRO A 31 3.90 -19.12 4.70
CA PRO A 31 3.43 -17.97 3.94
C PRO A 31 2.17 -17.31 4.54
N GLU A 32 1.25 -18.10 5.10
CA GLU A 32 0.01 -17.59 5.70
C GLU A 32 0.30 -16.65 6.88
N HIS A 33 1.31 -16.94 7.70
CA HIS A 33 1.73 -16.05 8.79
C HIS A 33 2.23 -14.71 8.25
N LEU A 34 3.05 -14.73 7.21
CA LEU A 34 3.57 -13.51 6.58
C LEU A 34 2.45 -12.69 5.95
N ILE A 35 1.55 -13.32 5.20
CA ILE A 35 0.41 -12.67 4.57
C ILE A 35 -0.49 -12.04 5.65
N LYS A 36 -0.78 -12.76 6.73
CA LYS A 36 -1.57 -12.23 7.86
C LYS A 36 -0.89 -11.03 8.51
N ALA A 37 0.42 -11.07 8.71
CA ALA A 37 1.19 -9.95 9.24
C ALA A 37 1.11 -8.71 8.32
N MET A 38 1.22 -8.91 6.99
CA MET A 38 1.03 -7.83 6.00
C MET A 38 -0.40 -7.26 6.00
N PHE A 39 -1.42 -8.08 6.25
CA PHE A 39 -2.81 -7.62 6.36
C PHE A 39 -3.08 -6.79 7.63
N ASN A 40 -2.35 -7.08 8.69
CA ASN A 40 -2.44 -6.39 9.98
C ASN A 40 -1.56 -5.12 10.04
N ASP A 41 -0.80 -4.82 8.97
CA ASP A 41 0.00 -3.61 8.89
C ASP A 41 -0.89 -2.35 9.06
N ARG A 42 -0.34 -1.34 9.73
CA ARG A 42 -1.05 -0.10 10.09
C ARG A 42 -1.69 0.59 8.88
N ASP A 43 -0.94 0.66 7.79
CA ASP A 43 -1.38 1.36 6.57
C ASP A 43 -2.17 0.42 5.63
N LYS A 44 -2.30 -0.88 5.98
CA LYS A 44 -3.04 -1.90 5.23
C LYS A 44 -2.65 -1.98 3.75
N LEU A 45 -1.37 -1.75 3.44
CA LEU A 45 -0.87 -1.69 2.06
C LEU A 45 -1.25 -2.94 1.25
N ALA A 46 -1.07 -4.14 1.82
CA ALA A 46 -1.40 -5.38 1.15
C ALA A 46 -2.90 -5.50 0.82
N LEU A 47 -3.78 -5.12 1.75
CA LEU A 47 -5.23 -5.12 1.52
C LEU A 47 -5.66 -4.07 0.48
N ASN A 48 -5.03 -2.89 0.51
CA ASN A 48 -5.28 -1.83 -0.47
C ASN A 48 -4.84 -2.27 -1.88
N LEU A 49 -3.73 -2.98 -2.01
CA LEU A 49 -3.27 -3.55 -3.27
C LEU A 49 -4.23 -4.64 -3.80
N ILE A 50 -4.75 -5.51 -2.94
CA ILE A 50 -5.77 -6.49 -3.32
C ILE A 50 -7.01 -5.78 -3.86
N ARG A 51 -7.47 -4.74 -3.19
CA ARG A 51 -8.62 -3.93 -3.65
C ARG A 51 -8.33 -3.24 -4.99
N ALA A 52 -7.16 -2.63 -5.14
CA ALA A 52 -6.74 -1.99 -6.40
C ALA A 52 -6.60 -2.99 -7.55
N ALA A 53 -6.25 -4.25 -7.26
CA ALA A 53 -6.22 -5.34 -8.22
C ALA A 53 -7.63 -5.87 -8.60
N GLY A 54 -8.70 -5.31 -8.02
CA GLY A 54 -10.08 -5.77 -8.24
C GLY A 54 -10.46 -7.00 -7.42
N GLY A 55 -9.65 -7.39 -6.44
CA GLY A 55 -9.93 -8.47 -5.51
C GLY A 55 -10.72 -8.03 -4.29
N ASP A 56 -11.15 -9.00 -3.49
CA ASP A 56 -11.85 -8.82 -2.23
C ASP A 56 -10.88 -9.00 -1.04
N PRO A 57 -10.49 -7.89 -0.36
CA PRO A 57 -9.58 -7.95 0.80
C PRO A 57 -10.15 -8.71 1.99
N GLU A 58 -11.47 -8.67 2.20
CA GLU A 58 -12.13 -9.33 3.33
C GLU A 58 -12.14 -10.84 3.12
N LEU A 59 -12.46 -11.27 1.90
CA LEU A 59 -12.39 -12.69 1.53
C LEU A 59 -10.95 -13.23 1.62
N ALA A 60 -9.95 -12.46 1.15
CA ALA A 60 -8.55 -12.81 1.28
C ALA A 60 -8.16 -13.03 2.75
N GLN A 61 -8.57 -12.11 3.62
CA GLN A 61 -8.30 -12.18 5.06
C GLN A 61 -8.96 -13.39 5.69
N GLN A 62 -10.24 -13.64 5.40
CA GLN A 62 -10.97 -14.81 5.91
C GLN A 62 -10.34 -16.13 5.46
N ASN A 63 -9.91 -16.21 4.19
CA ASN A 63 -9.27 -17.41 3.66
C ASN A 63 -7.94 -17.70 4.36
N ILE A 64 -7.11 -16.67 4.56
CA ILE A 64 -5.83 -16.81 5.28
C ILE A 64 -6.07 -17.18 6.74
N ASP A 65 -7.06 -16.59 7.41
CA ASP A 65 -7.39 -16.91 8.80
C ASP A 65 -7.85 -18.38 8.96
N LYS A 66 -8.64 -18.89 8.01
CA LYS A 66 -9.04 -20.30 7.98
C LYS A 66 -7.84 -21.23 7.83
N LEU A 67 -6.88 -20.89 6.96
CA LEU A 67 -5.66 -21.69 6.78
C LEU A 67 -4.79 -21.69 8.02
N LEU A 68 -4.64 -20.54 8.70
CA LEU A 68 -3.90 -20.44 9.96
C LEU A 68 -4.56 -21.25 11.08
N ALA A 69 -5.89 -21.19 11.19
CA ALA A 69 -6.63 -21.95 12.18
C ALA A 69 -6.52 -23.48 12.00
N ALA A 70 -6.30 -23.92 10.75
CA ALA A 70 -6.14 -25.33 10.40
C ALA A 70 -4.70 -25.85 10.54
N GLN A 71 -3.72 -24.99 10.90
CA GLN A 71 -2.34 -25.41 11.07
C GLN A 71 -2.14 -26.26 12.34
N PRO A 72 -1.23 -27.24 12.29
CA PRO A 72 -0.92 -28.05 13.45
C PRO A 72 -0.30 -27.18 14.56
N LYS A 73 -0.63 -27.47 15.80
CA LYS A 73 -0.05 -26.84 16.98
C LYS A 73 0.92 -27.79 17.67
N SER A 74 2.01 -27.27 18.18
CA SER A 74 3.01 -28.01 18.97
C SER A 74 3.01 -27.50 20.41
N THR A 75 3.07 -28.40 21.35
CA THR A 75 3.12 -28.09 22.79
C THR A 75 4.54 -27.82 23.32
N GLY A 76 5.56 -27.86 22.44
CA GLY A 76 6.97 -27.88 22.87
C GLY A 76 7.67 -26.53 22.99
N GLY A 77 7.03 -25.38 22.77
CA GLY A 77 7.64 -24.03 22.99
C GLY A 77 8.92 -23.75 22.18
N SER A 78 9.25 -24.52 21.15
CA SER A 78 10.40 -24.31 20.29
C SER A 78 10.13 -23.18 19.28
N GLN A 79 11.18 -22.47 18.86
CA GLN A 79 11.06 -21.48 17.80
C GLN A 79 10.53 -22.11 16.50
N PRO A 80 9.57 -21.47 15.81
CA PRO A 80 9.05 -21.99 14.55
C PRO A 80 10.15 -22.12 13.50
N GLY A 81 10.28 -23.29 12.89
CA GLY A 81 11.17 -23.48 11.74
C GLY A 81 10.64 -22.79 10.50
N LEU A 82 11.52 -22.34 9.61
CA LEU A 82 11.11 -21.75 8.33
C LEU A 82 10.57 -22.85 7.39
N SER A 83 9.35 -22.71 6.88
CA SER A 83 8.81 -23.64 5.90
C SER A 83 9.49 -23.50 4.53
N GLN A 84 9.52 -24.58 3.74
CA GLN A 84 10.08 -24.55 2.39
C GLN A 84 9.35 -23.54 1.48
N ASP A 85 8.02 -23.47 1.59
CA ASP A 85 7.21 -22.56 0.79
C ASP A 85 7.52 -21.10 1.11
N LEU A 86 7.72 -20.76 2.39
CA LEU A 86 8.10 -19.40 2.78
C LEU A 86 9.54 -19.08 2.35
N ALA A 87 10.47 -20.04 2.45
CA ALA A 87 11.83 -19.86 1.93
C ALA A 87 11.82 -19.58 0.42
N ARG A 88 10.98 -20.31 -0.34
CA ARG A 88 10.80 -20.07 -1.77
C ARG A 88 10.14 -18.74 -2.08
N LEU A 89 9.17 -18.31 -1.27
CA LEU A 89 8.55 -16.98 -1.39
C LEU A 89 9.59 -15.87 -1.26
N PHE A 90 10.46 -15.95 -0.27
CA PHE A 90 11.52 -14.95 -0.08
C PHE A 90 12.49 -14.94 -1.26
N GLN A 91 12.91 -16.11 -1.74
CA GLN A 91 13.77 -16.18 -2.92
C GLN A 91 13.14 -15.52 -4.14
N LEU A 92 11.85 -15.80 -4.42
CA LEU A 92 11.13 -15.17 -5.52
C LEU A 92 11.01 -13.66 -5.34
N ALA A 93 10.80 -13.18 -4.12
CA ALA A 93 10.71 -11.74 -3.84
C ALA A 93 12.05 -11.02 -4.09
N GLU A 94 13.16 -11.64 -3.69
CA GLU A 94 14.52 -11.13 -3.96
C GLU A 94 14.83 -11.11 -5.47
N GLU A 95 14.47 -12.17 -6.20
CA GLU A 95 14.61 -12.23 -7.66
C GLU A 95 13.76 -11.15 -8.37
N ASP A 96 12.50 -10.98 -7.94
CA ASP A 96 11.59 -9.98 -8.51
C ASP A 96 12.06 -8.54 -8.20
N ALA A 97 12.56 -8.28 -7.00
CA ALA A 97 13.14 -6.99 -6.64
C ALA A 97 14.34 -6.67 -7.56
N LYS A 98 15.27 -7.62 -7.71
CA LYS A 98 16.44 -7.46 -8.59
C LYS A 98 16.05 -7.21 -10.05
N LYS A 99 15.05 -7.94 -10.58
CA LYS A 99 14.55 -7.74 -11.96
C LYS A 99 13.92 -6.36 -12.17
N ALA A 100 13.34 -5.80 -11.12
CA ALA A 100 12.70 -4.49 -11.15
C ALA A 100 13.68 -3.32 -10.89
N GLY A 101 14.94 -3.59 -10.60
CA GLY A 101 15.94 -2.58 -10.27
C GLY A 101 15.76 -2.04 -8.84
N ASP A 102 15.09 -2.79 -7.95
CA ASP A 102 14.93 -2.42 -6.55
C ASP A 102 16.17 -2.84 -5.76
N ASP A 103 16.71 -1.96 -4.93
CA ASP A 103 17.76 -2.29 -3.96
C ASP A 103 17.21 -3.01 -2.74
N TYR A 104 15.93 -2.79 -2.42
CA TYR A 104 15.25 -3.37 -1.27
C TYR A 104 14.04 -4.20 -1.68
N VAL A 105 13.82 -5.32 -0.96
CA VAL A 105 12.61 -6.13 -1.05
C VAL A 105 11.50 -5.46 -0.25
N THR A 106 10.39 -5.17 -0.91
CA THR A 106 9.24 -4.45 -0.37
C THR A 106 8.09 -5.40 0.00
N THR A 107 7.13 -4.92 0.79
CA THR A 107 5.93 -5.67 1.17
C THR A 107 5.11 -6.07 -0.04
N GLU A 108 4.97 -5.21 -1.06
CA GLU A 108 4.24 -5.56 -2.27
C GLU A 108 4.96 -6.62 -3.12
N ARG A 109 6.30 -6.70 -3.07
CA ARG A 109 7.05 -7.80 -3.69
C ARG A 109 6.80 -9.12 -2.95
N LEU A 110 6.75 -9.08 -1.62
CA LEU A 110 6.40 -10.24 -0.81
C LEU A 110 4.97 -10.73 -1.12
N LEU A 111 4.00 -9.82 -1.21
CA LEU A 111 2.61 -10.15 -1.56
C LEU A 111 2.53 -10.74 -2.98
N LEU A 112 3.20 -10.13 -3.95
CA LEU A 112 3.25 -10.65 -5.32
C LEU A 112 3.87 -12.05 -5.37
N SER A 113 4.97 -12.29 -4.66
CA SER A 113 5.62 -13.59 -4.60
C SER A 113 4.76 -14.64 -3.92
N ALA A 114 3.92 -14.26 -2.94
CA ALA A 114 2.94 -15.14 -2.31
C ALA A 114 1.90 -15.69 -3.30
N THR A 115 1.59 -14.97 -4.38
CA THR A 115 0.69 -15.48 -5.44
C THR A 115 1.40 -16.37 -6.47
N LYS A 116 2.72 -16.37 -6.51
CA LYS A 116 3.53 -17.15 -7.46
C LYS A 116 3.95 -18.51 -6.92
N ILE A 117 4.01 -18.69 -5.60
CA ILE A 117 4.28 -19.99 -5.00
C ILE A 117 3.11 -20.93 -5.25
N LYS A 118 3.41 -22.25 -5.33
CA LYS A 118 2.35 -23.27 -5.37
C LYS A 118 1.92 -23.57 -3.94
N GLY A 119 0.61 -23.60 -3.67
CA GLY A 119 0.10 -23.99 -2.36
C GLY A 119 -1.13 -23.20 -1.91
N LYS A 120 -1.64 -23.59 -0.73
CA LYS A 120 -2.90 -23.09 -0.19
C LYS A 120 -2.96 -21.57 -0.02
N ALA A 121 -1.83 -20.94 0.32
CA ALA A 121 -1.76 -19.48 0.46
C ALA A 121 -2.01 -18.75 -0.87
N ALA A 122 -1.37 -19.22 -1.95
CA ALA A 122 -1.59 -18.66 -3.29
C ALA A 122 -3.02 -18.91 -3.77
N ASP A 123 -3.55 -20.12 -3.56
CA ASP A 123 -4.92 -20.46 -3.92
C ASP A 123 -5.93 -19.56 -3.18
N ALA A 124 -5.69 -19.29 -1.90
CA ALA A 124 -6.53 -18.42 -1.07
C ALA A 124 -6.54 -16.96 -1.57
N LEU A 125 -5.38 -16.43 -1.98
CA LEU A 125 -5.26 -15.10 -2.57
C LEU A 125 -5.93 -15.03 -3.95
N ASN A 126 -5.70 -16.02 -4.79
CA ASN A 126 -6.30 -16.11 -6.12
C ASN A 126 -7.83 -16.23 -6.05
N ALA A 127 -8.36 -17.01 -5.12
CA ALA A 127 -9.81 -17.15 -4.88
C ALA A 127 -10.46 -15.82 -4.45
N ALA A 128 -9.68 -14.94 -3.81
CA ALA A 128 -10.11 -13.58 -3.46
C ALA A 128 -9.85 -12.56 -4.60
N GLY A 129 -9.49 -13.00 -5.81
CA GLY A 129 -9.23 -12.11 -6.95
C GLY A 129 -7.84 -11.48 -6.97
N ALA A 130 -7.00 -11.72 -5.94
CA ALA A 130 -5.63 -11.23 -5.90
C ALA A 130 -4.70 -12.08 -6.77
N THR A 131 -4.93 -12.09 -8.08
CA THR A 131 -4.11 -12.84 -9.02
C THR A 131 -2.76 -12.16 -9.28
N THR A 132 -1.75 -12.93 -9.66
CA THR A 132 -0.42 -12.40 -9.99
C THR A 132 -0.48 -11.27 -11.01
N ASN A 133 -1.24 -11.44 -12.10
CA ASN A 133 -1.34 -10.44 -13.16
C ASN A 133 -2.06 -9.16 -12.71
N ALA A 134 -3.10 -9.28 -11.89
CA ALA A 134 -3.83 -8.14 -11.35
C ALA A 134 -2.96 -7.35 -10.37
N LEU A 135 -2.23 -8.06 -9.49
CA LEU A 135 -1.30 -7.41 -8.55
C LEU A 135 -0.13 -6.73 -9.25
N VAL A 136 0.42 -7.30 -10.34
CA VAL A 136 1.48 -6.62 -11.13
C VAL A 136 1.00 -5.27 -11.63
N LYS A 137 -0.23 -5.18 -12.17
CA LYS A 137 -0.81 -3.90 -12.63
C LYS A 137 -1.01 -2.93 -11.47
N ALA A 138 -1.63 -3.37 -10.37
CA ALA A 138 -1.87 -2.53 -9.20
C ALA A 138 -0.56 -1.99 -8.58
N ILE A 139 0.50 -2.82 -8.53
CA ILE A 139 1.82 -2.41 -8.05
C ILE A 139 2.45 -1.37 -9.01
N ALA A 140 2.33 -1.56 -10.32
CA ALA A 140 2.84 -0.59 -11.30
C ALA A 140 2.15 0.77 -11.16
N GLU A 141 0.84 0.79 -10.97
CA GLU A 141 0.05 2.00 -10.71
C GLU A 141 0.43 2.66 -9.38
N LEU A 142 0.62 1.88 -8.30
CA LEU A 142 1.05 2.39 -7.00
C LEU A 142 2.44 3.03 -7.09
N ARG A 143 3.37 2.36 -7.75
CA ARG A 143 4.77 2.79 -7.84
C ARG A 143 5.00 3.94 -8.82
N GLN A 144 4.20 4.07 -9.87
CA GLN A 144 4.37 5.11 -10.91
C GLN A 144 5.80 5.20 -11.44
N GLY A 145 6.44 4.05 -11.67
CA GLY A 145 7.82 3.97 -12.18
C GLY A 145 8.92 4.17 -11.12
N ARG A 146 8.58 4.30 -9.85
CA ARG A 146 9.59 4.43 -8.77
C ARG A 146 10.19 3.08 -8.41
N THR A 147 11.47 3.08 -8.06
CA THR A 147 12.21 1.95 -7.51
C THR A 147 12.32 2.05 -5.99
N ALA A 148 12.60 0.93 -5.33
CA ALA A 148 12.79 0.87 -3.89
C ALA A 148 14.28 1.00 -3.55
N ASP A 149 14.78 2.24 -3.56
CA ASP A 149 16.20 2.56 -3.39
C ASP A 149 16.60 2.79 -1.92
N THR A 150 15.64 2.85 -1.02
CA THR A 150 15.84 3.07 0.42
C THR A 150 14.99 2.13 1.25
N ALA A 151 15.42 1.86 2.48
CA ALA A 151 14.67 1.03 3.43
C ALA A 151 13.27 1.58 3.75
N THR A 152 13.03 2.89 3.53
CA THR A 152 11.75 3.57 3.78
C THR A 152 10.97 3.92 2.51
N SER A 153 11.33 3.33 1.36
CA SER A 153 10.72 3.66 0.05
C SER A 153 9.20 3.52 0.04
N GLU A 154 8.66 2.52 0.75
CA GLU A 154 7.21 2.28 0.83
C GLU A 154 6.44 3.40 1.52
N GLU A 155 7.05 4.17 2.41
CA GLU A 155 6.41 5.32 3.06
C GLU A 155 6.07 6.43 2.05
N LYS A 156 6.84 6.51 0.97
CA LYS A 156 6.65 7.52 -0.08
C LYS A 156 5.52 7.20 -1.05
N TYR A 157 5.08 5.92 -1.12
CA TYR A 157 4.06 5.51 -2.10
C TYR A 157 2.68 6.10 -1.80
N GLU A 158 2.34 6.29 -0.54
CA GLU A 158 1.05 6.83 -0.12
C GLU A 158 1.18 8.13 0.71
N ALA A 159 2.33 8.81 0.66
CA ALA A 159 2.59 10.01 1.45
C ALA A 159 1.50 11.08 1.24
N LEU A 160 1.05 11.30 0.00
CA LEU A 160 -0.02 12.26 -0.29
C LEU A 160 -1.35 11.83 0.34
N LYS A 161 -1.76 10.56 0.23
CA LYS A 161 -2.99 10.08 0.87
C LYS A 161 -2.94 10.18 2.40
N LYS A 162 -1.76 9.96 2.98
CA LYS A 162 -1.56 9.93 4.43
C LYS A 162 -1.51 11.32 5.06
N TYR A 163 -0.94 12.29 4.33
CA TYR A 163 -0.65 13.63 4.86
C TYR A 163 -1.38 14.77 4.14
N SER A 164 -2.20 14.47 3.13
CA SER A 164 -3.01 15.45 2.40
C SER A 164 -4.47 15.02 2.31
N ARG A 165 -5.33 16.01 2.05
CA ARG A 165 -6.75 15.82 1.78
C ARG A 165 -6.97 16.04 0.29
N ASP A 166 -7.63 15.10 -0.39
CA ASP A 166 -8.09 15.30 -1.76
C ASP A 166 -9.29 16.23 -1.77
N LEU A 167 -9.05 17.48 -2.19
CA LEU A 167 -10.09 18.51 -2.22
C LEU A 167 -11.08 18.27 -3.37
N THR A 168 -10.65 17.63 -4.46
CA THR A 168 -11.55 17.32 -5.57
C THR A 168 -12.51 16.19 -5.22
N GLU A 169 -12.06 15.20 -4.46
CA GLU A 169 -12.93 14.16 -3.93
C GLU A 169 -13.91 14.74 -2.91
N ALA A 170 -13.43 15.57 -1.98
CA ALA A 170 -14.28 16.27 -1.02
C ALA A 170 -15.33 17.17 -1.69
N ALA A 171 -14.98 17.81 -2.82
CA ALA A 171 -15.91 18.58 -3.63
C ALA A 171 -17.01 17.71 -4.26
N ARG A 172 -16.64 16.56 -4.85
CA ARG A 172 -17.62 15.60 -5.43
C ARG A 172 -18.59 15.07 -4.39
N GLU A 173 -18.13 14.86 -3.17
CA GLU A 173 -18.93 14.39 -2.05
C GLU A 173 -19.77 15.48 -1.36
N GLY A 174 -19.67 16.75 -1.83
CA GLY A 174 -20.38 17.88 -1.23
C GLY A 174 -19.90 18.27 0.17
N LYS A 175 -18.65 17.90 0.53
CA LYS A 175 -18.06 18.17 1.85
C LYS A 175 -17.30 19.49 1.94
N LEU A 176 -17.29 20.29 0.86
CA LEU A 176 -16.68 21.60 0.84
C LEU A 176 -17.75 22.69 0.90
N ASP A 177 -17.49 23.71 1.71
CA ASP A 177 -18.34 24.89 1.76
C ASP A 177 -18.22 25.72 0.48
N PRO A 178 -19.30 26.42 0.04
CA PRO A 178 -19.23 27.32 -1.10
C PRO A 178 -18.29 28.49 -0.79
N VAL A 179 -17.39 28.77 -1.72
CA VAL A 179 -16.45 29.89 -1.59
C VAL A 179 -17.06 31.14 -2.21
N ILE A 180 -17.29 32.14 -1.39
CA ILE A 180 -17.95 33.41 -1.79
C ILE A 180 -16.92 34.54 -1.77
N GLY A 181 -16.96 35.42 -2.81
CA GLY A 181 -16.17 36.65 -2.87
C GLY A 181 -14.66 36.42 -3.14
N ARG A 182 -14.28 35.28 -3.74
CA ARG A 182 -12.89 34.95 -4.10
C ARG A 182 -12.70 34.62 -5.58
N ASP A 183 -13.62 35.03 -6.41
CA ASP A 183 -13.62 34.67 -7.84
C ASP A 183 -12.40 35.22 -8.58
N GLU A 184 -11.94 36.43 -8.26
CA GLU A 184 -10.77 37.02 -8.89
C GLU A 184 -9.49 36.29 -8.56
N GLU A 185 -9.27 35.93 -7.28
CA GLU A 185 -8.09 35.20 -6.83
C GLU A 185 -8.07 33.79 -7.41
N ILE A 186 -9.21 33.10 -7.43
CA ILE A 186 -9.34 31.77 -8.03
C ILE A 186 -9.02 31.82 -9.53
N ARG A 187 -9.61 32.82 -10.27
CA ARG A 187 -9.33 33.03 -11.69
C ARG A 187 -7.85 33.29 -11.92
N ARG A 188 -7.23 34.10 -11.06
CA ARG A 188 -5.79 34.37 -11.13
C ARG A 188 -4.95 33.13 -10.93
N CYS A 189 -5.31 32.26 -9.97
CA CYS A 189 -4.65 30.96 -9.77
C CYS A 189 -4.77 30.10 -11.01
N ILE A 190 -5.95 29.97 -11.61
CA ILE A 190 -6.18 29.21 -12.85
C ILE A 190 -5.30 29.75 -13.99
N GLN A 191 -5.24 31.08 -14.17
CA GLN A 191 -4.36 31.67 -15.17
C GLN A 191 -2.89 31.35 -14.98
N VAL A 192 -2.41 31.29 -13.73
CA VAL A 192 -1.02 30.92 -13.44
C VAL A 192 -0.80 29.45 -13.70
N LEU A 193 -1.69 28.56 -13.23
CA LEU A 193 -1.61 27.11 -13.42
C LEU A 193 -1.65 26.70 -14.89
N SER A 194 -2.38 27.46 -15.74
CA SER A 194 -2.51 27.19 -17.18
C SER A 194 -1.28 27.59 -18.01
N ARG A 195 -0.25 28.19 -17.41
CA ARG A 195 0.98 28.57 -18.13
C ARG A 195 1.81 27.33 -18.44
N ARG A 196 2.55 27.38 -19.54
CA ARG A 196 3.51 26.32 -19.91
C ARG A 196 4.72 26.24 -18.98
N THR A 197 5.13 27.37 -18.41
CA THR A 197 6.26 27.51 -17.48
C THR A 197 5.88 28.50 -16.38
N LYS A 198 6.55 28.44 -15.23
CA LYS A 198 6.27 29.31 -14.06
C LYS A 198 4.79 29.24 -13.63
N ASN A 199 4.27 28.02 -13.60
CA ASN A 199 2.88 27.70 -13.32
C ASN A 199 2.59 27.37 -11.85
N ASN A 200 3.45 27.79 -10.92
CA ASN A 200 3.29 27.57 -9.49
C ASN A 200 2.76 28.84 -8.82
N PRO A 201 1.44 28.96 -8.56
CA PRO A 201 0.89 30.09 -7.82
C PRO A 201 1.28 30.01 -6.34
N VAL A 202 1.64 31.15 -5.76
CA VAL A 202 1.90 31.30 -4.33
C VAL A 202 0.88 32.24 -3.74
N LEU A 203 0.13 31.79 -2.74
CA LEU A 203 -0.85 32.59 -2.01
C LEU A 203 -0.20 33.21 -0.77
N ILE A 204 -0.12 34.52 -0.72
CA ILE A 204 0.47 35.28 0.36
C ILE A 204 -0.64 36.04 1.10
N GLY A 205 -0.57 36.09 2.41
CA GLY A 205 -1.53 36.81 3.23
C GLY A 205 -1.44 36.40 4.69
N GLU A 206 -2.07 37.16 5.56
CA GLU A 206 -2.11 36.90 7.00
C GLU A 206 -2.87 35.61 7.36
N PRO A 207 -2.67 35.03 8.56
CA PRO A 207 -3.50 33.92 9.04
C PRO A 207 -4.98 34.29 9.02
N GLY A 208 -5.84 33.34 8.62
CA GLY A 208 -7.30 33.53 8.63
C GLY A 208 -7.92 34.27 7.44
N VAL A 209 -7.13 34.83 6.52
CA VAL A 209 -7.69 35.58 5.35
C VAL A 209 -8.29 34.69 4.25
N GLY A 210 -8.39 33.38 4.43
CA GLY A 210 -9.05 32.47 3.49
C GLY A 210 -8.15 31.93 2.37
N LYS A 211 -6.82 31.79 2.58
CA LYS A 211 -5.92 31.19 1.58
C LYS A 211 -6.32 29.76 1.18
N THR A 212 -6.74 28.97 2.14
CA THR A 212 -7.22 27.58 1.91
C THR A 212 -8.52 27.57 1.11
N ALA A 213 -9.41 28.54 1.33
CA ALA A 213 -10.66 28.66 0.60
C ALA A 213 -10.44 28.83 -0.91
N ILE A 214 -9.34 29.45 -1.33
CA ILE A 214 -8.99 29.56 -2.77
C ILE A 214 -8.70 28.19 -3.36
N ALA A 215 -7.99 27.29 -2.64
CA ALA A 215 -7.74 25.93 -3.08
C ALA A 215 -9.04 25.10 -3.12
N GLU A 216 -9.91 25.27 -2.14
CA GLU A 216 -11.23 24.62 -2.09
C GLU A 216 -12.14 25.13 -3.24
N GLY A 217 -12.16 26.42 -3.50
CA GLY A 217 -12.88 27.00 -4.63
C GLY A 217 -12.35 26.53 -5.98
N LEU A 218 -11.04 26.36 -6.13
CA LEU A 218 -10.44 25.77 -7.32
C LEU A 218 -10.90 24.32 -7.51
N ALA A 219 -10.93 23.52 -6.44
CA ALA A 219 -11.41 22.13 -6.48
C ALA A 219 -12.89 22.04 -6.89
N LEU A 220 -13.73 22.93 -6.36
CA LEU A 220 -15.15 23.03 -6.75
C LEU A 220 -15.30 23.32 -8.25
N ARG A 221 -14.54 24.28 -8.80
CA ARG A 221 -14.58 24.59 -10.24
C ARG A 221 -14.12 23.44 -11.10
N ILE A 222 -13.03 22.74 -10.71
CA ILE A 222 -12.56 21.54 -11.43
C ILE A 222 -13.65 20.47 -11.49
N VAL A 223 -14.37 20.24 -10.39
CA VAL A 223 -15.43 19.22 -10.34
C VAL A 223 -16.66 19.65 -11.14
N ASN A 224 -16.99 20.94 -11.16
CA ASN A 224 -18.12 21.48 -11.92
C ASN A 224 -17.84 21.64 -13.42
N GLY A 225 -16.56 21.56 -13.82
CA GLY A 225 -16.14 21.72 -15.22
C GLY A 225 -16.05 23.19 -15.68
N ASP A 226 -15.83 24.10 -14.74
CA ASP A 226 -15.72 25.56 -14.99
C ASP A 226 -14.28 25.98 -15.33
#